data_4d0cc34f06fcca0890dd9e5a7870ee3b
#
_entry.id   4d0cc34f06fcca0890dd9e5a7870ee3b
#
_cell.length_a   1.000
_cell.length_b   1.000
_cell.length_c   1.000
_cell.angle_alpha   90.00
_cell.angle_beta   90.00
_cell.angle_gamma   90.00
#
_symmetry.space_group_name_H-M   'P 1'
#
loop_
_entity.id
_entity.type
_entity.pdbx_description
1 polymer ?
#
loop_
_entity_poly.entity_id
_entity_poly.type
_entity_poly.pdbx_seq_one_letter_code
_entity_poly.pdbx_strand_id
1 'polypeptide(L)'
;MRDGMTKRETAGRDQAALGIPGLDDILGGGLARDRLYLLEGAPGTGKTTAAMRFLMEGADRGEACLYITLSETEEELRATAAAHEWSLDGIDIFELVPPESLLDEQQQQSLLYSSDLELGETTRMIFDAVERVNPKRVVVDSLSEIRLLAQGSLRYRRQVLALKHYFAKRGITVLLLDDLTTDVNDKTVHSVAHGVIQLQELAPEYGAERRRVRVIKYRGRRFRGGYHDFTIKTGGLEVYPRIVASEHRTSFDRSPVSSGVAELDELLGGGVERGSSALILGPAGTGKSLFAINFAVAAVQRGEKAALFIFDEELGLLFNRMKGMGVDLEAMRDAGSLIIEQVDAAELSPGEFAARVRHCVGEKAIRTVVIDSLNGYQAAMPQEQFLVLHIHELLQYLNRQGASTYLTVAQHGLVGEMKAPVDVTYLADTVILLRYFEALGHVRRAVSVIKKRSGGHEKTIREYEIGGTGLTMGKPLHGFQGVLRGVPNFVGQGSGLLGEASA
;
A
#
# COMPACT_ATOMS: atom_id res chain seq x y z
N MET A 1 -35.89 4.90 -10.85
CA MET A 1 -34.84 3.86 -10.92
C MET A 1 -34.27 3.61 -12.32
N ARG A 2 -34.52 4.44 -13.33
CA ARG A 2 -33.96 4.29 -14.70
C ARG A 2 -32.84 5.28 -15.06
N ASP A 3 -32.56 6.29 -14.21
CA ASP A 3 -31.55 7.33 -14.52
C ASP A 3 -30.12 7.06 -13.98
N GLY A 4 -29.93 6.02 -13.18
CA GLY A 4 -28.62 5.71 -12.58
C GLY A 4 -27.73 4.79 -13.43
N MET A 5 -28.31 3.99 -14.32
CA MET A 5 -27.54 3.06 -15.17
C MET A 5 -26.91 3.73 -16.38
N THR A 6 -27.55 4.72 -16.95
CA THR A 6 -27.07 5.43 -18.16
C THR A 6 -25.84 6.32 -17.92
N LYS A 7 -25.63 6.84 -16.71
CA LYS A 7 -24.45 7.70 -16.40
C LYS A 7 -23.14 6.92 -16.18
N ARG A 8 -23.19 5.67 -15.72
CA ARG A 8 -21.99 4.82 -15.57
C ARG A 8 -21.56 4.19 -16.90
N GLU A 9 -22.49 3.79 -17.75
CA GLU A 9 -22.19 3.23 -19.05
C GLU A 9 -21.67 4.27 -20.06
N THR A 10 -22.18 5.51 -20.01
CA THR A 10 -21.67 6.60 -20.85
C THR A 10 -20.30 7.09 -20.39
N ALA A 11 -19.97 7.05 -19.08
CA ALA A 11 -18.65 7.40 -18.55
C ALA A 11 -17.55 6.43 -19.04
N GLY A 12 -17.85 5.14 -19.22
CA GLY A 12 -16.87 4.16 -19.68
C GLY A 12 -16.48 4.29 -21.17
N ARG A 13 -17.35 4.84 -22.02
CA ARG A 13 -17.07 5.04 -23.45
C ARG A 13 -16.16 6.23 -23.75
N ASP A 14 -16.02 7.15 -22.80
CA ASP A 14 -15.26 8.40 -22.95
C ASP A 14 -13.83 8.32 -22.36
N GLN A 15 -13.41 7.13 -21.93
CA GLN A 15 -12.09 6.88 -21.32
C GLN A 15 -11.34 5.75 -22.01
N ALA A 16 -10.03 5.90 -22.08
CA ALA A 16 -9.08 4.87 -22.46
C ALA A 16 -8.45 4.34 -21.14
N ALA A 17 -8.89 3.18 -20.67
CA ALA A 17 -8.27 2.51 -19.54
C ALA A 17 -6.82 2.14 -19.88
N LEU A 18 -5.96 2.14 -18.85
CA LEU A 18 -4.57 1.70 -19.03
C LEU A 18 -4.43 0.17 -18.89
N GLY A 19 -5.47 -0.52 -18.41
CA GLY A 19 -5.40 -1.95 -18.11
C GLY A 19 -4.62 -2.23 -16.82
N ILE A 20 -4.39 -1.21 -16.01
CA ILE A 20 -3.74 -1.29 -14.69
C ILE A 20 -4.79 -0.87 -13.64
N PRO A 21 -5.53 -1.82 -13.05
CA PRO A 21 -6.74 -1.52 -12.28
C PRO A 21 -6.56 -0.46 -11.19
N GLY A 22 -5.47 -0.53 -10.41
CA GLY A 22 -5.18 0.46 -9.38
C GLY A 22 -4.88 1.86 -9.94
N LEU A 23 -4.21 1.95 -11.09
CA LEU A 23 -3.93 3.24 -11.75
C LEU A 23 -5.19 3.80 -12.40
N ASP A 24 -6.01 2.94 -12.99
CA ASP A 24 -7.31 3.34 -13.55
C ASP A 24 -8.25 3.85 -12.45
N ASP A 25 -8.24 3.23 -11.25
CA ASP A 25 -8.99 3.73 -10.08
C ASP A 25 -8.52 5.13 -9.64
N ILE A 26 -7.20 5.36 -9.59
CA ILE A 26 -6.61 6.67 -9.27
C ILE A 26 -7.08 7.74 -10.26
N LEU A 27 -7.19 7.40 -11.55
CA LEU A 27 -7.60 8.27 -12.65
C LEU A 27 -9.12 8.38 -12.82
N GLY A 28 -9.90 7.62 -12.03
CA GLY A 28 -11.35 7.58 -12.13
C GLY A 28 -11.86 6.88 -13.40
N GLY A 29 -11.16 5.80 -13.82
CA GLY A 29 -11.53 4.91 -14.92
C GLY A 29 -10.58 4.96 -16.13
N GLY A 30 -9.48 5.71 -16.06
CA GLY A 30 -8.48 5.79 -17.11
C GLY A 30 -8.29 7.18 -17.71
N LEU A 31 -7.63 7.26 -18.83
CA LEU A 31 -7.29 8.50 -19.55
C LEU A 31 -8.50 9.01 -20.36
N ALA A 32 -8.74 10.32 -20.38
CA ALA A 32 -9.70 10.90 -21.33
C ALA A 32 -9.22 10.68 -22.78
N ARG A 33 -10.12 10.24 -23.66
CA ARG A 33 -9.77 9.94 -25.05
C ARG A 33 -9.32 11.19 -25.81
N ASP A 34 -8.61 10.95 -26.89
CA ASP A 34 -8.19 11.96 -27.88
C ASP A 34 -7.32 13.07 -27.28
N ARG A 35 -6.49 12.70 -26.29
CA ARG A 35 -5.60 13.61 -25.57
C ARG A 35 -4.19 13.05 -25.48
N LEU A 36 -3.25 13.93 -25.20
CA LEU A 36 -1.83 13.65 -25.04
C LEU A 36 -1.47 13.65 -23.56
N TYR A 37 -0.87 12.56 -23.11
CA TYR A 37 -0.43 12.32 -21.73
C TYR A 37 1.08 12.12 -21.68
N LEU A 38 1.65 12.44 -20.52
CA LEU A 38 3.06 12.20 -20.21
C LEU A 38 3.14 11.18 -19.07
N LEU A 39 3.94 10.15 -19.29
CA LEU A 39 4.39 9.20 -18.28
C LEU A 39 5.89 9.38 -18.11
N GLU A 40 6.30 9.91 -16.97
CA GLU A 40 7.70 10.24 -16.69
C GLU A 40 8.24 9.44 -15.50
N GLY A 41 9.53 9.18 -15.53
CA GLY A 41 10.24 8.47 -14.44
C GLY A 41 11.65 8.13 -14.86
N ALA A 42 12.54 7.90 -13.89
CA ALA A 42 13.89 7.42 -14.15
C ALA A 42 13.88 6.08 -14.94
N PRO A 43 14.97 5.72 -15.63
CA PRO A 43 15.11 4.38 -16.22
C PRO A 43 14.84 3.29 -15.17
N GLY A 44 14.23 2.18 -15.58
CA GLY A 44 13.89 1.06 -14.67
C GLY A 44 12.60 1.22 -13.85
N THR A 45 11.94 2.38 -13.87
CA THR A 45 10.70 2.61 -13.10
C THR A 45 9.44 1.92 -13.66
N GLY A 46 9.52 1.25 -14.82
CA GLY A 46 8.41 0.50 -15.41
C GLY A 46 7.53 1.30 -16.39
N LYS A 47 8.04 2.37 -16.99
CA LYS A 47 7.32 3.16 -18.00
C LYS A 47 6.92 2.32 -19.22
N THR A 48 7.87 1.59 -19.81
CA THR A 48 7.68 0.70 -20.96
C THR A 48 6.64 -0.38 -20.65
N THR A 49 6.72 -1.00 -19.47
CA THR A 49 5.72 -2.00 -19.00
C THR A 49 4.31 -1.40 -18.90
N ALA A 50 4.18 -0.19 -18.34
CA ALA A 50 2.89 0.50 -18.26
C ALA A 50 2.36 0.89 -19.64
N ALA A 51 3.24 1.29 -20.54
CA ALA A 51 2.88 1.67 -21.91
C ALA A 51 2.43 0.48 -22.75
N MET A 52 3.11 -0.67 -22.66
CA MET A 52 2.66 -1.92 -23.28
C MET A 52 1.26 -2.30 -22.79
N ARG A 53 1.03 -2.27 -21.48
CA ARG A 53 -0.28 -2.62 -20.92
C ARG A 53 -1.39 -1.68 -21.40
N PHE A 54 -1.09 -0.38 -21.58
CA PHE A 54 -2.03 0.59 -22.15
C PHE A 54 -2.43 0.24 -23.58
N LEU A 55 -1.49 -0.22 -24.41
CA LEU A 55 -1.80 -0.64 -25.79
C LEU A 55 -2.50 -1.99 -25.83
N MET A 56 -2.08 -2.96 -25.03
CA MET A 56 -2.73 -4.27 -24.91
C MET A 56 -4.21 -4.11 -24.52
N GLU A 57 -4.52 -3.27 -23.52
CA GLU A 57 -5.89 -2.96 -23.13
C GLU A 57 -6.71 -2.35 -24.28
N GLY A 58 -6.05 -1.61 -25.19
CA GLY A 58 -6.66 -1.12 -26.42
C GLY A 58 -6.94 -2.24 -27.42
N ALA A 59 -5.94 -3.07 -27.68
CA ALA A 59 -6.05 -4.21 -28.60
C ALA A 59 -7.14 -5.20 -28.13
N ASP A 60 -7.20 -5.50 -26.83
CA ASP A 60 -8.25 -6.34 -26.22
C ASP A 60 -9.67 -5.77 -26.45
N ARG A 61 -9.77 -4.47 -26.65
CA ARG A 61 -11.04 -3.76 -26.98
C ARG A 61 -11.27 -3.59 -28.49
N GLY A 62 -10.39 -4.15 -29.32
CA GLY A 62 -10.47 -4.03 -30.79
C GLY A 62 -10.04 -2.66 -31.32
N GLU A 63 -9.29 -1.88 -30.56
CA GLU A 63 -8.72 -0.60 -31.00
C GLU A 63 -7.37 -0.85 -31.71
N ALA A 64 -7.14 -0.21 -32.85
CA ALA A 64 -5.83 -0.23 -33.49
C ALA A 64 -4.82 0.52 -32.60
N CYS A 65 -3.69 -0.12 -32.33
CA CYS A 65 -2.67 0.34 -31.39
C CYS A 65 -1.30 0.42 -32.06
N LEU A 66 -0.54 1.48 -31.77
CA LEU A 66 0.78 1.71 -32.34
C LEU A 66 1.78 2.04 -31.25
N TYR A 67 2.88 1.29 -31.19
CA TYR A 67 4.06 1.60 -30.39
C TYR A 67 5.14 2.20 -31.30
N ILE A 68 5.61 3.40 -31.00
CA ILE A 68 6.70 4.06 -31.70
C ILE A 68 7.89 4.08 -30.74
N THR A 69 8.95 3.36 -31.10
CA THR A 69 10.18 3.32 -30.31
C THR A 69 11.30 4.07 -31.02
N LEU A 70 12.05 4.87 -30.24
CA LEU A 70 13.22 5.61 -30.69
C LEU A 70 14.51 5.08 -30.02
N SER A 71 14.41 4.16 -29.06
CA SER A 71 15.53 3.71 -28.24
C SER A 71 15.67 2.20 -28.14
N GLU A 72 14.57 1.46 -28.20
CA GLU A 72 14.55 0.00 -28.08
C GLU A 72 14.13 -0.63 -29.43
N THR A 73 14.62 -1.82 -29.73
CA THR A 73 14.20 -2.58 -30.89
C THR A 73 12.87 -3.28 -30.65
N GLU A 74 12.18 -3.67 -31.72
CA GLU A 74 10.97 -4.48 -31.62
C GLU A 74 11.22 -5.82 -30.93
N GLU A 75 12.41 -6.43 -31.16
CA GLU A 75 12.80 -7.69 -30.53
C GLU A 75 12.94 -7.53 -29.01
N GLU A 76 13.59 -6.46 -28.54
CA GLU A 76 13.72 -6.14 -27.11
C GLU A 76 12.37 -5.89 -26.45
N LEU A 77 11.47 -5.15 -27.10
CA LEU A 77 10.11 -4.92 -26.61
C LEU A 77 9.32 -6.23 -26.50
N ARG A 78 9.41 -7.12 -27.50
CA ARG A 78 8.76 -8.43 -27.47
C ARG A 78 9.36 -9.34 -26.40
N ALA A 79 10.68 -9.31 -26.19
CA ALA A 79 11.35 -10.05 -25.12
C ALA A 79 10.90 -9.56 -23.74
N THR A 80 10.80 -8.24 -23.54
CA THR A 80 10.29 -7.63 -22.31
C THR A 80 8.83 -8.02 -22.05
N ALA A 81 7.98 -8.04 -23.08
CA ALA A 81 6.60 -8.50 -22.96
C ALA A 81 6.53 -9.99 -22.58
N ALA A 82 7.35 -10.83 -23.22
CA ALA A 82 7.41 -12.27 -22.90
C ALA A 82 7.84 -12.54 -21.46
N ALA A 83 8.73 -11.73 -20.87
CA ALA A 83 9.11 -11.84 -19.46
C ALA A 83 7.93 -11.56 -18.51
N HIS A 84 6.92 -10.84 -18.95
CA HIS A 84 5.65 -10.63 -18.25
C HIS A 84 4.55 -11.63 -18.63
N GLU A 85 4.86 -12.65 -19.45
CA GLU A 85 3.89 -13.60 -20.00
C GLU A 85 2.85 -12.92 -20.91
N TRP A 86 3.25 -11.85 -21.61
CA TRP A 86 2.39 -11.09 -22.52
C TRP A 86 2.73 -11.37 -23.98
N SER A 87 1.70 -11.31 -24.83
CA SER A 87 1.85 -11.18 -26.27
C SER A 87 1.55 -9.75 -26.71
N LEU A 88 2.34 -9.22 -27.63
CA LEU A 88 2.07 -7.94 -28.30
C LEU A 88 1.36 -8.13 -29.64
N ASP A 89 0.69 -9.27 -29.84
CA ASP A 89 -0.11 -9.52 -31.05
C ASP A 89 -1.24 -8.49 -31.15
N GLY A 90 -1.44 -7.94 -32.36
CA GLY A 90 -2.43 -6.89 -32.60
C GLY A 90 -1.96 -5.47 -32.25
N ILE A 91 -0.68 -5.31 -31.87
CA ILE A 91 -0.04 -4.01 -31.67
C ILE A 91 1.00 -3.82 -32.77
N ASP A 92 0.84 -2.79 -33.58
CA ASP A 92 1.87 -2.39 -34.54
C ASP A 92 3.04 -1.75 -33.79
N ILE A 93 4.25 -2.20 -34.08
CA ILE A 93 5.48 -1.61 -33.53
C ILE A 93 6.21 -0.92 -34.68
N PHE A 94 6.55 0.32 -34.49
CA PHE A 94 7.33 1.11 -35.43
C PHE A 94 8.65 1.53 -34.80
N GLU A 95 9.71 0.90 -35.27
CA GLU A 95 11.08 1.16 -34.84
C GLU A 95 11.67 2.31 -35.67
N LEU A 96 12.01 3.40 -35.01
CA LEU A 96 12.71 4.52 -35.60
C LEU A 96 14.21 4.31 -35.46
N VAL A 97 14.82 3.59 -36.42
CA VAL A 97 16.27 3.43 -36.49
C VAL A 97 16.86 4.71 -37.06
N PRO A 98 17.89 5.31 -36.41
CA PRO A 98 18.65 6.39 -37.02
C PRO A 98 19.22 5.93 -38.35
N PRO A 99 19.17 6.75 -39.42
CA PRO A 99 19.77 6.39 -40.68
C PRO A 99 21.24 5.97 -40.51
N GLU A 100 21.68 4.90 -41.18
CA GLU A 100 23.07 4.41 -41.13
C GLU A 100 24.11 5.52 -41.47
N SER A 101 23.68 6.57 -42.19
CA SER A 101 24.49 7.75 -42.48
C SER A 101 24.98 8.52 -41.28
N LEU A 102 24.38 8.33 -40.10
CA LEU A 102 24.84 8.95 -38.82
C LEU A 102 26.02 8.19 -38.21
N LEU A 103 26.29 6.97 -38.65
CA LEU A 103 27.42 6.16 -38.19
C LEU A 103 28.72 6.44 -38.99
N ASP A 104 28.65 7.24 -40.06
CA ASP A 104 29.78 7.55 -40.92
C ASP A 104 30.50 8.80 -40.40
N GLU A 105 31.67 8.64 -39.74
CA GLU A 105 32.48 9.70 -39.11
C GLU A 105 32.90 10.81 -40.10
N GLN A 106 32.83 10.61 -41.42
CA GLN A 106 33.22 11.57 -42.41
C GLN A 106 32.19 12.67 -42.71
N GLN A 107 30.92 12.53 -42.25
CA GLN A 107 29.88 13.53 -42.46
C GLN A 107 29.62 14.45 -41.27
N GLN A 108 30.36 14.29 -40.18
CA GLN A 108 30.16 15.07 -38.94
C GLN A 108 30.54 16.56 -39.04
N GLN A 109 31.09 17.04 -40.16
CA GLN A 109 31.48 18.45 -40.33
C GLN A 109 30.33 19.43 -40.64
N SER A 110 29.10 18.96 -40.75
CA SER A 110 27.90 19.79 -41.03
C SER A 110 26.84 19.76 -39.93
N LEU A 111 27.26 19.69 -38.66
CA LEU A 111 26.41 19.43 -37.48
C LEU A 111 25.26 20.44 -37.22
N LEU A 112 25.30 21.64 -37.78
CA LEU A 112 24.27 22.65 -37.53
C LEU A 112 23.06 22.57 -38.52
N TYR A 113 23.24 21.93 -39.68
CA TYR A 113 22.17 21.74 -40.69
C TYR A 113 21.51 20.36 -40.60
N SER A 114 22.21 19.36 -40.03
CA SER A 114 21.70 17.98 -39.99
C SER A 114 20.56 17.83 -38.95
N SER A 115 20.66 18.42 -37.78
CA SER A 115 19.68 18.24 -36.69
C SER A 115 18.27 18.79 -36.99
N ASP A 116 18.13 19.85 -37.78
CA ASP A 116 16.80 20.35 -38.19
C ASP A 116 16.16 19.44 -39.24
N LEU A 117 16.96 18.87 -40.14
CA LEU A 117 16.52 17.88 -41.07
C LEU A 117 16.13 16.57 -40.38
N GLU A 118 16.94 16.09 -39.45
CA GLU A 118 16.71 14.87 -38.68
C GLU A 118 15.43 14.95 -37.81
N LEU A 119 15.22 16.03 -37.08
CA LEU A 119 14.00 16.24 -36.30
C LEU A 119 12.76 16.30 -37.21
N GLY A 120 12.87 16.97 -38.37
CA GLY A 120 11.80 17.05 -39.37
C GLY A 120 11.48 15.70 -40.00
N GLU A 121 12.51 14.92 -40.35
CA GLU A 121 12.37 13.58 -40.91
C GLU A 121 11.77 12.60 -39.89
N THR A 122 12.29 12.59 -38.66
CA THR A 122 11.75 11.79 -37.55
C THR A 122 10.27 12.06 -37.34
N THR A 123 9.87 13.33 -37.35
CA THR A 123 8.46 13.70 -37.21
C THR A 123 7.62 13.23 -38.37
N ARG A 124 8.13 13.33 -39.61
CA ARG A 124 7.44 12.86 -40.78
C ARG A 124 7.25 11.34 -40.77
N MET A 125 8.29 10.59 -40.40
CA MET A 125 8.21 9.13 -40.24
C MET A 125 7.18 8.71 -39.17
N ILE A 126 7.09 9.42 -38.04
CA ILE A 126 6.04 9.23 -37.04
C ILE A 126 4.65 9.43 -37.68
N PHE A 127 4.46 10.51 -38.45
CA PHE A 127 3.18 10.80 -39.06
C PHE A 127 2.80 9.76 -40.15
N ASP A 128 3.76 9.34 -40.95
CA ASP A 128 3.55 8.31 -42.00
C ASP A 128 3.16 6.95 -41.35
N ALA A 129 3.80 6.57 -40.24
CA ALA A 129 3.44 5.37 -39.50
C ALA A 129 2.01 5.46 -38.92
N VAL A 130 1.65 6.59 -38.36
CA VAL A 130 0.29 6.83 -37.87
C VAL A 130 -0.75 6.82 -38.96
N GLU A 131 -0.45 7.37 -40.14
CA GLU A 131 -1.37 7.35 -41.27
C GLU A 131 -1.58 5.93 -41.83
N ARG A 132 -0.51 5.13 -41.83
CA ARG A 132 -0.57 3.72 -42.29
C ARG A 132 -1.44 2.86 -41.37
N VAL A 133 -1.27 2.99 -40.04
CA VAL A 133 -1.94 2.16 -39.04
C VAL A 133 -3.32 2.71 -38.66
N ASN A 134 -3.51 4.02 -38.75
CA ASN A 134 -4.73 4.75 -38.28
C ASN A 134 -5.13 4.35 -36.83
N PRO A 135 -4.21 4.46 -35.86
CA PRO A 135 -4.40 3.95 -34.51
C PRO A 135 -5.38 4.79 -33.70
N LYS A 136 -5.95 4.17 -32.63
CA LYS A 136 -6.71 4.88 -31.60
C LYS A 136 -5.86 5.14 -30.36
N ARG A 137 -4.83 4.32 -30.15
CA ARG A 137 -3.85 4.48 -29.07
C ARG A 137 -2.44 4.49 -29.63
N VAL A 138 -1.63 5.43 -29.17
CA VAL A 138 -0.24 5.56 -29.57
C VAL A 138 0.63 5.71 -28.33
N VAL A 139 1.75 5.00 -28.30
CA VAL A 139 2.87 5.23 -27.38
C VAL A 139 4.04 5.80 -28.18
N VAL A 140 4.75 6.76 -27.61
CA VAL A 140 6.03 7.27 -28.16
C VAL A 140 7.09 7.14 -27.05
N ASP A 141 8.08 6.31 -27.31
CA ASP A 141 9.17 5.95 -26.37
C ASP A 141 10.56 6.19 -27.02
N SER A 142 11.32 7.26 -26.65
CA SER A 142 10.98 8.23 -25.65
C SER A 142 11.13 9.67 -26.14
N LEU A 143 10.54 10.60 -25.38
CA LEU A 143 10.71 12.03 -25.64
C LEU A 143 12.16 12.51 -25.45
N SER A 144 12.98 11.77 -24.71
CA SER A 144 14.38 12.06 -24.47
C SER A 144 15.13 12.19 -25.80
N GLU A 145 14.87 11.28 -26.75
CA GLU A 145 15.50 11.29 -28.07
C GLU A 145 15.02 12.50 -28.91
N ILE A 146 13.74 12.80 -28.89
CA ILE A 146 13.17 13.98 -29.56
C ILE A 146 13.77 15.28 -28.96
N ARG A 147 14.02 15.30 -27.64
CA ARG A 147 14.64 16.43 -26.96
C ARG A 147 16.11 16.63 -27.41
N LEU A 148 16.87 15.54 -27.51
CA LEU A 148 18.24 15.57 -28.01
C LEU A 148 18.31 16.11 -29.45
N LEU A 149 17.46 15.62 -30.33
CA LEU A 149 17.37 16.10 -31.71
C LEU A 149 16.96 17.57 -31.81
N ALA A 150 16.13 18.05 -30.88
CA ALA A 150 15.66 19.44 -30.91
C ALA A 150 16.72 20.48 -30.53
N GLN A 151 17.82 20.09 -29.85
CA GLN A 151 18.96 20.95 -29.44
C GLN A 151 18.56 22.27 -28.74
N GLY A 152 17.33 22.40 -28.25
CA GLY A 152 16.88 23.59 -27.53
C GLY A 152 15.41 23.54 -27.12
N SER A 153 15.13 24.14 -25.97
CA SER A 153 13.80 24.07 -25.32
C SER A 153 12.65 24.64 -26.17
N LEU A 154 12.89 25.69 -26.96
CA LEU A 154 11.87 26.27 -27.82
C LEU A 154 11.50 25.37 -29.01
N ARG A 155 12.50 24.74 -29.64
CA ARG A 155 12.29 23.78 -30.73
C ARG A 155 11.57 22.54 -30.21
N TYR A 156 12.04 22.00 -29.12
CA TYR A 156 11.40 20.89 -28.43
C TYR A 156 9.93 21.17 -28.11
N ARG A 157 9.64 22.33 -27.51
CA ARG A 157 8.27 22.74 -27.22
C ARG A 157 7.39 22.83 -28.50
N ARG A 158 7.91 23.39 -29.57
CA ARG A 158 7.19 23.47 -30.86
C ARG A 158 6.88 22.07 -31.39
N GLN A 159 7.83 21.15 -31.26
CA GLN A 159 7.68 19.79 -31.72
C GLN A 159 6.59 19.04 -30.94
N VAL A 160 6.64 19.11 -29.60
CA VAL A 160 5.60 18.47 -28.77
C VAL A 160 4.22 19.10 -29.01
N LEU A 161 4.14 20.39 -29.30
CA LEU A 161 2.89 21.04 -29.69
C LEU A 161 2.39 20.54 -31.06
N ALA A 162 3.28 20.36 -32.04
CA ALA A 162 2.92 19.80 -33.37
C ALA A 162 2.38 18.39 -33.23
N LEU A 163 3.05 17.51 -32.49
CA LEU A 163 2.58 16.17 -32.17
C LEU A 163 1.19 16.20 -31.52
N LYS A 164 1.00 17.04 -30.50
CA LYS A 164 -0.29 17.19 -29.81
C LYS A 164 -1.41 17.55 -30.77
N HIS A 165 -1.20 18.56 -31.64
CA HIS A 165 -2.23 18.98 -32.58
C HIS A 165 -2.52 17.93 -33.64
N TYR A 166 -1.48 17.24 -34.13
CA TYR A 166 -1.60 16.19 -35.10
C TYR A 166 -2.46 15.03 -34.58
N PHE A 167 -2.14 14.52 -33.38
CA PHE A 167 -2.88 13.41 -32.76
C PHE A 167 -4.31 13.81 -32.36
N ALA A 168 -4.47 14.99 -31.76
CA ALA A 168 -5.80 15.45 -31.33
C ALA A 168 -6.77 15.59 -32.53
N LYS A 169 -6.28 16.06 -33.69
CA LYS A 169 -7.10 16.21 -34.92
C LYS A 169 -7.60 14.85 -35.43
N ARG A 170 -6.86 13.76 -35.16
CA ARG A 170 -7.18 12.39 -35.61
C ARG A 170 -7.94 11.57 -34.57
N GLY A 171 -8.25 12.14 -33.41
CA GLY A 171 -8.95 11.43 -32.33
C GLY A 171 -8.11 10.27 -31.76
N ILE A 172 -6.82 10.54 -31.51
CA ILE A 172 -5.86 9.56 -31.00
C ILE A 172 -5.51 9.88 -29.53
N THR A 173 -5.55 8.87 -28.67
CA THR A 173 -5.06 8.96 -27.30
C THR A 173 -3.57 8.58 -27.27
N VAL A 174 -2.73 9.49 -26.80
CA VAL A 174 -1.28 9.35 -26.87
C VAL A 174 -0.67 9.34 -25.47
N LEU A 175 0.21 8.37 -25.23
CA LEU A 175 1.07 8.29 -24.06
C LEU A 175 2.52 8.52 -24.51
N LEU A 176 3.10 9.64 -24.08
CA LEU A 176 4.51 9.96 -24.27
C LEU A 176 5.30 9.51 -23.06
N LEU A 177 6.42 8.84 -23.28
CA LEU A 177 7.35 8.42 -22.21
C LEU A 177 8.53 9.40 -22.14
N ASP A 178 8.99 9.70 -20.90
CA ASP A 178 10.16 10.57 -20.67
C ASP A 178 11.00 10.01 -19.52
N ASP A 179 12.31 9.86 -19.76
CA ASP A 179 13.26 9.22 -18.83
C ASP A 179 13.79 10.14 -17.74
N LEU A 180 13.46 11.44 -17.75
CA LEU A 180 13.98 12.43 -16.80
C LEU A 180 15.51 12.51 -16.72
N THR A 181 16.22 12.09 -17.76
CA THR A 181 17.69 12.03 -17.80
C THR A 181 18.36 13.40 -17.98
N THR A 182 17.61 14.41 -18.35
CA THR A 182 18.07 15.80 -18.53
C THR A 182 17.29 16.74 -17.64
N ASP A 183 17.80 17.95 -17.45
CA ASP A 183 17.37 19.02 -16.57
C ASP A 183 16.01 18.83 -15.85
N VAL A 184 16.06 18.51 -14.56
CA VAL A 184 14.91 18.28 -13.66
C VAL A 184 13.92 19.48 -13.68
N ASN A 185 14.33 20.63 -14.19
CA ASN A 185 13.55 21.87 -14.23
C ASN A 185 12.79 22.09 -15.55
N ASP A 186 13.00 21.30 -16.59
CA ASP A 186 12.25 21.48 -17.86
C ASP A 186 10.82 20.94 -17.76
N LYS A 187 9.92 21.80 -17.30
CA LYS A 187 8.47 21.53 -17.25
C LYS A 187 7.72 21.89 -18.54
N THR A 188 8.42 21.99 -19.64
CA THR A 188 7.84 22.39 -20.93
C THR A 188 6.71 21.45 -21.33
N VAL A 189 6.92 20.12 -21.30
CA VAL A 189 5.91 19.13 -21.66
C VAL A 189 4.76 19.10 -20.65
N HIS A 190 5.03 19.32 -19.36
CA HIS A 190 3.99 19.43 -18.31
C HIS A 190 2.95 20.49 -18.66
N SER A 191 3.36 21.61 -19.26
CA SER A 191 2.43 22.66 -19.65
C SER A 191 1.54 22.26 -20.85
N VAL A 192 2.06 21.43 -21.73
CA VAL A 192 1.40 21.00 -22.98
C VAL A 192 0.50 19.79 -22.76
N ALA A 193 0.95 18.78 -22.02
CA ALA A 193 0.23 17.54 -21.76
C ALA A 193 -1.14 17.78 -21.07
N HIS A 194 -2.11 16.94 -21.37
CA HIS A 194 -3.43 16.95 -20.73
C HIS A 194 -3.37 16.39 -19.32
N GLY A 195 -2.58 15.34 -19.12
CA GLY A 195 -2.24 14.77 -17.83
C GLY A 195 -0.77 14.39 -17.77
N VAL A 196 -0.24 14.33 -16.54
CA VAL A 196 1.14 13.94 -16.23
C VAL A 196 1.09 12.93 -15.10
N ILE A 197 1.64 11.76 -15.36
CA ILE A 197 1.81 10.66 -14.41
C ILE A 197 3.30 10.48 -14.18
N GLN A 198 3.72 10.42 -12.93
CA GLN A 198 5.11 10.25 -12.55
C GLN A 198 5.31 8.93 -11.82
N LEU A 199 6.25 8.12 -12.30
CA LEU A 199 6.77 6.94 -11.62
C LEU A 199 8.07 7.30 -10.92
N GLN A 200 8.25 6.78 -9.71
CA GLN A 200 9.47 6.97 -8.93
C GLN A 200 9.90 5.65 -8.32
N GLU A 201 11.21 5.46 -8.27
CA GLU A 201 11.86 4.37 -7.55
C GLU A 201 12.63 4.94 -6.37
N LEU A 202 12.53 4.28 -5.24
CA LEU A 202 13.25 4.58 -4.01
C LEU A 202 14.07 3.35 -3.66
N ALA A 203 15.39 3.50 -3.70
CA ALA A 203 16.33 2.48 -3.26
C ALA A 203 16.66 2.72 -1.78
N PRO A 204 16.07 1.97 -0.83
CA PRO A 204 16.47 2.03 0.57
C PRO A 204 17.87 1.43 0.74
N GLU A 205 18.54 1.76 1.84
CA GLU A 205 19.84 1.17 2.16
C GLU A 205 19.76 -0.35 2.43
N TYR A 206 18.58 -0.83 2.81
CA TYR A 206 18.30 -2.25 3.05
C TYR A 206 16.86 -2.60 2.65
N GLY A 207 16.66 -3.77 2.06
CA GLY A 207 15.37 -4.29 1.60
C GLY A 207 15.12 -4.07 0.11
N ALA A 208 13.95 -4.44 -0.34
CA ALA A 208 13.55 -4.33 -1.74
C ALA A 208 13.35 -2.88 -2.18
N GLU A 209 13.59 -2.63 -3.44
CA GLU A 209 13.27 -1.35 -4.09
C GLU A 209 11.79 -1.04 -3.98
N ARG A 210 11.48 0.21 -3.67
CA ARG A 210 10.11 0.69 -3.52
C ARG A 210 9.75 1.59 -4.67
N ARG A 211 8.64 1.30 -5.29
CA ARG A 211 8.13 2.08 -6.40
C ARG A 211 6.84 2.77 -6.02
N ARG A 212 6.69 4.01 -6.47
CA ARG A 212 5.48 4.80 -6.24
C ARG A 212 5.10 5.60 -7.47
N VAL A 213 3.80 5.77 -7.66
CA VAL A 213 3.20 6.55 -8.73
C VAL A 213 2.41 7.72 -8.14
N ARG A 214 2.43 8.84 -8.82
CA ARG A 214 1.51 9.95 -8.57
C ARG A 214 1.03 10.58 -9.86
N VAL A 215 -0.17 11.10 -9.82
CA VAL A 215 -0.69 11.98 -10.86
C VAL A 215 -0.36 13.41 -10.47
N ILE A 216 0.50 14.08 -11.26
CA ILE A 216 0.90 15.48 -11.04
C ILE A 216 -0.20 16.42 -11.53
N LYS A 217 -0.85 16.04 -12.64
CA LYS A 217 -1.82 16.87 -13.33
C LYS A 217 -2.79 16.00 -14.14
N TYR A 218 -4.07 16.39 -14.11
CA TYR A 218 -5.09 15.84 -14.99
C TYR A 218 -6.15 16.92 -15.26
N ARG A 219 -6.21 17.44 -16.47
CA ARG A 219 -7.11 18.55 -16.81
C ARG A 219 -8.56 18.06 -16.89
N GLY A 220 -9.46 18.85 -16.29
CA GLY A 220 -10.90 18.65 -16.42
C GLY A 220 -11.48 17.43 -15.69
N ARG A 221 -10.68 16.65 -14.98
CA ARG A 221 -11.14 15.50 -14.21
C ARG A 221 -10.53 15.46 -12.81
N ARG A 222 -11.26 14.89 -11.87
CA ARG A 222 -10.74 14.56 -10.54
C ARG A 222 -9.92 13.28 -10.62
N PHE A 223 -8.90 13.22 -9.80
CA PHE A 223 -8.06 12.05 -9.61
C PHE A 223 -7.70 11.91 -8.13
N ARG A 224 -7.28 10.72 -7.71
CA ARG A 224 -6.81 10.50 -6.35
C ARG A 224 -5.38 11.03 -6.21
N GLY A 225 -5.22 12.14 -5.49
CA GLY A 225 -3.93 12.80 -5.29
C GLY A 225 -3.04 12.06 -4.28
N GLY A 226 -1.77 12.46 -4.24
CA GLY A 226 -0.73 11.87 -3.38
C GLY A 226 0.08 10.80 -4.09
N TYR A 227 0.95 10.14 -3.33
CA TYR A 227 1.71 8.99 -3.79
C TYR A 227 0.92 7.70 -3.54
N HIS A 228 1.06 6.75 -4.45
CA HIS A 228 0.51 5.42 -4.38
C HIS A 228 1.64 4.43 -4.64
N ASP A 229 1.77 3.41 -3.82
CA ASP A 229 2.79 2.39 -4.03
C ASP A 229 2.41 1.47 -5.19
N PHE A 230 3.40 0.91 -5.84
CA PHE A 230 3.21 -0.13 -6.85
C PHE A 230 4.39 -1.09 -6.88
N THR A 231 4.15 -2.27 -7.40
CA THR A 231 5.16 -3.30 -7.66
C THR A 231 5.13 -3.71 -9.12
N ILE A 232 6.26 -4.20 -9.64
CA ILE A 232 6.35 -4.83 -10.95
C ILE A 232 6.55 -6.32 -10.72
N LYS A 233 5.60 -7.12 -11.21
CA LYS A 233 5.61 -8.58 -11.09
C LYS A 233 5.44 -9.20 -12.48
N THR A 234 5.57 -10.51 -12.59
CA THR A 234 5.05 -11.24 -13.76
C THR A 234 3.58 -10.87 -13.93
N GLY A 235 3.19 -10.43 -15.13
CA GLY A 235 1.86 -9.86 -15.37
C GLY A 235 1.79 -8.33 -15.28
N GLY A 236 2.90 -7.62 -14.98
CA GLY A 236 3.04 -6.17 -15.12
C GLY A 236 2.99 -5.39 -13.82
N LEU A 237 2.46 -4.17 -13.89
CA LEU A 237 2.35 -3.27 -12.73
C LEU A 237 1.12 -3.60 -11.89
N GLU A 238 1.34 -3.76 -10.60
CA GLU A 238 0.29 -3.83 -9.59
C GLU A 238 0.34 -2.55 -8.74
N VAL A 239 -0.65 -1.69 -8.92
CA VAL A 239 -0.72 -0.37 -8.26
C VAL A 239 -1.66 -0.46 -7.06
N TYR A 240 -1.22 0.07 -5.92
CA TYR A 240 -1.96 0.09 -4.65
C TYR A 240 -2.42 1.52 -4.34
N PRO A 241 -3.65 1.89 -4.71
CA PRO A 241 -4.18 3.20 -4.40
C PRO A 241 -4.21 3.44 -2.89
N ARG A 242 -3.64 4.58 -2.44
CA ARG A 242 -3.70 4.93 -1.03
C ARG A 242 -5.15 4.92 -0.53
N ILE A 243 -5.34 4.49 0.69
CA ILE A 243 -6.65 4.47 1.32
C ILE A 243 -7.11 5.91 1.57
N VAL A 244 -8.36 6.19 1.22
CA VAL A 244 -9.07 7.42 1.60
C VAL A 244 -10.27 6.96 2.44
N ALA A 245 -10.11 6.95 3.75
CA ALA A 245 -11.09 6.38 4.67
C ALA A 245 -12.50 6.99 4.52
N SER A 246 -12.59 8.27 4.10
CA SER A 246 -13.88 8.95 3.91
C SER A 246 -14.74 8.36 2.79
N GLU A 247 -14.16 7.66 1.83
CA GLU A 247 -14.85 7.05 0.68
C GLU A 247 -15.53 5.72 1.05
N HIS A 248 -15.19 5.14 2.21
CA HIS A 248 -15.61 3.82 2.63
C HIS A 248 -16.40 3.89 3.94
N ARG A 249 -17.69 3.61 3.90
CA ARG A 249 -18.53 3.55 5.11
C ARG A 249 -19.58 2.46 4.95
N THR A 250 -19.60 1.55 5.91
CA THR A 250 -20.64 0.53 6.05
C THR A 250 -21.45 0.77 7.34
N SER A 251 -22.68 0.30 7.37
CA SER A 251 -23.51 0.28 8.59
C SER A 251 -23.29 -1.06 9.29
N PHE A 252 -22.98 -1.04 10.58
CA PHE A 252 -22.80 -2.22 11.41
C PHE A 252 -23.22 -1.93 12.86
N ASP A 253 -23.51 -2.98 13.62
CA ASP A 253 -23.77 -2.89 15.05
C ASP A 253 -22.45 -2.69 15.83
N ARG A 254 -22.45 -1.78 16.80
CA ARG A 254 -21.30 -1.41 17.63
C ARG A 254 -21.27 -2.13 18.99
N SER A 255 -21.81 -3.34 19.06
CA SER A 255 -21.75 -4.16 20.27
C SER A 255 -20.31 -4.46 20.69
N PRO A 256 -20.05 -4.65 21.99
CA PRO A 256 -18.76 -5.10 22.48
C PRO A 256 -18.35 -6.46 21.92
N VAL A 257 -17.08 -6.61 21.59
CA VAL A 257 -16.46 -7.85 21.10
C VAL A 257 -15.64 -8.46 22.24
N SER A 258 -16.01 -9.67 22.64
CA SER A 258 -15.35 -10.42 23.71
C SER A 258 -13.96 -10.90 23.28
N SER A 259 -13.03 -10.90 24.22
CA SER A 259 -11.68 -11.47 24.08
C SER A 259 -11.63 -12.99 24.22
N GLY A 260 -12.73 -13.62 24.68
CA GLY A 260 -12.76 -15.02 25.10
C GLY A 260 -12.21 -15.28 26.51
N VAL A 261 -11.75 -14.25 27.22
CA VAL A 261 -11.28 -14.29 28.62
C VAL A 261 -12.19 -13.40 29.44
N ALA A 262 -13.00 -14.02 30.33
CA ALA A 262 -14.05 -13.30 31.04
C ALA A 262 -13.54 -12.13 31.89
N GLU A 263 -12.43 -12.31 32.60
CA GLU A 263 -11.85 -11.30 33.47
C GLU A 263 -11.20 -10.15 32.64
N LEU A 264 -10.73 -10.42 31.43
CA LEU A 264 -10.25 -9.39 30.51
C LEU A 264 -11.42 -8.59 29.95
N ASP A 265 -12.51 -9.26 29.61
CA ASP A 265 -13.72 -8.58 29.17
C ASP A 265 -14.33 -7.72 30.28
N GLU A 266 -14.31 -8.18 31.53
CA GLU A 266 -14.71 -7.39 32.69
C GLU A 266 -13.84 -6.14 32.85
N LEU A 267 -12.50 -6.28 32.79
CA LEU A 267 -11.55 -5.16 32.81
C LEU A 267 -11.83 -4.15 31.70
N LEU A 268 -12.24 -4.63 30.51
CA LEU A 268 -12.62 -3.82 29.35
C LEU A 268 -14.07 -3.30 29.41
N GLY A 269 -14.85 -3.62 30.46
CA GLY A 269 -16.26 -3.22 30.55
C GLY A 269 -17.17 -3.91 29.53
N GLY A 270 -16.93 -5.21 29.30
CA GLY A 270 -17.67 -6.08 28.39
C GLY A 270 -16.98 -6.39 27.07
N GLY A 271 -15.73 -5.93 26.87
CA GLY A 271 -14.96 -6.17 25.65
C GLY A 271 -14.57 -4.88 24.90
N VAL A 272 -14.04 -5.03 23.69
CA VAL A 272 -13.67 -3.93 22.78
C VAL A 272 -14.83 -3.64 21.84
N GLU A 273 -15.18 -2.38 21.62
CA GLU A 273 -16.27 -2.00 20.71
C GLU A 273 -15.98 -2.41 19.26
N ARG A 274 -16.96 -3.02 18.60
CA ARG A 274 -16.87 -3.38 17.18
C ARG A 274 -16.62 -2.13 16.31
N GLY A 275 -15.70 -2.25 15.36
CA GLY A 275 -15.32 -1.12 14.52
C GLY A 275 -14.50 -0.08 15.27
N SER A 276 -13.72 -0.51 16.27
CA SER A 276 -12.74 0.33 16.96
C SER A 276 -11.36 -0.32 16.97
N SER A 277 -10.35 0.46 17.35
CA SER A 277 -8.96 0.02 17.44
C SER A 277 -8.49 -0.10 18.88
N ALA A 278 -7.83 -1.21 19.21
CA ALA A 278 -7.21 -1.47 20.49
C ALA A 278 -5.69 -1.58 20.33
N LEU A 279 -4.94 -0.87 21.16
CA LEU A 279 -3.49 -0.89 21.23
C LEU A 279 -3.04 -1.65 22.47
N ILE A 280 -2.21 -2.67 22.30
CA ILE A 280 -1.65 -3.48 23.37
C ILE A 280 -0.17 -3.13 23.50
N LEU A 281 0.16 -2.42 24.57
CA LEU A 281 1.49 -1.88 24.86
C LEU A 281 2.18 -2.70 25.94
N GLY A 282 3.48 -2.87 25.83
CA GLY A 282 4.29 -3.47 26.88
C GLY A 282 5.67 -3.92 26.43
N PRO A 283 6.57 -4.25 27.36
CA PRO A 283 7.89 -4.80 27.05
C PRO A 283 7.83 -6.14 26.32
N ALA A 284 8.96 -6.57 25.75
CA ALA A 284 9.09 -7.89 25.18
C ALA A 284 8.78 -8.98 26.23
N GLY A 285 8.16 -10.09 25.80
CA GLY A 285 7.84 -11.23 26.67
C GLY A 285 6.61 -11.05 27.59
N THR A 286 5.93 -9.89 27.59
CA THR A 286 4.70 -9.71 28.39
C THR A 286 3.47 -10.41 27.83
N GLY A 287 3.53 -10.97 26.61
CA GLY A 287 2.39 -11.71 26.02
C GLY A 287 1.45 -10.86 25.16
N LYS A 288 1.90 -9.70 24.64
CA LYS A 288 1.09 -8.83 23.77
C LYS A 288 0.43 -9.58 22.61
N SER A 289 1.22 -10.40 21.91
CA SER A 289 0.73 -11.26 20.80
C SER A 289 -0.38 -12.20 21.27
N LEU A 290 -0.23 -12.82 22.45
CA LEU A 290 -1.26 -13.71 22.98
C LEU A 290 -2.57 -12.95 23.30
N PHE A 291 -2.47 -11.75 23.89
CA PHE A 291 -3.66 -10.92 24.14
C PHE A 291 -4.38 -10.58 22.83
N ALA A 292 -3.65 -10.19 21.78
CA ALA A 292 -4.23 -9.86 20.49
C ALA A 292 -4.84 -11.09 19.79
N ILE A 293 -4.14 -12.22 19.82
CA ILE A 293 -4.59 -13.48 19.18
C ILE A 293 -5.84 -14.02 19.87
N ASN A 294 -6.00 -13.89 21.19
CA ASN A 294 -7.21 -14.31 21.89
C ASN A 294 -8.47 -13.66 21.30
N PHE A 295 -8.44 -12.37 20.93
CA PHE A 295 -9.58 -11.73 20.26
C PHE A 295 -9.88 -12.35 18.89
N ALA A 296 -8.85 -12.73 18.13
CA ALA A 296 -9.04 -13.38 16.85
C ALA A 296 -9.59 -14.81 17.00
N VAL A 297 -9.08 -15.57 17.96
CA VAL A 297 -9.58 -16.92 18.29
C VAL A 297 -11.03 -16.86 18.76
N ALA A 298 -11.35 -15.93 19.67
CA ALA A 298 -12.71 -15.74 20.13
C ALA A 298 -13.67 -15.32 18.99
N ALA A 299 -13.20 -14.53 18.02
CA ALA A 299 -13.98 -14.20 16.83
C ALA A 299 -14.28 -15.46 16.00
N VAL A 300 -13.28 -16.31 15.75
CA VAL A 300 -13.48 -17.57 15.03
C VAL A 300 -14.41 -18.52 15.78
N GLN A 301 -14.31 -18.62 17.10
CA GLN A 301 -15.22 -19.42 17.94
C GLN A 301 -16.68 -18.92 17.88
N ARG A 302 -16.89 -17.62 17.67
CA ARG A 302 -18.22 -17.05 17.43
C ARG A 302 -18.74 -17.26 15.99
N GLY A 303 -17.97 -17.90 15.12
CA GLY A 303 -18.30 -18.09 13.70
C GLY A 303 -17.96 -16.90 12.81
N GLU A 304 -17.19 -15.92 13.31
CA GLU A 304 -16.67 -14.79 12.53
C GLU A 304 -15.32 -15.16 11.89
N LYS A 305 -14.88 -14.36 10.92
CA LYS A 305 -13.55 -14.51 10.33
C LYS A 305 -12.58 -13.49 10.90
N ALA A 306 -11.31 -13.92 11.07
CA ALA A 306 -10.24 -13.08 11.56
C ALA A 306 -9.01 -13.11 10.64
N ALA A 307 -8.13 -12.09 10.75
CA ALA A 307 -6.83 -12.06 10.09
C ALA A 307 -5.73 -11.67 11.07
N LEU A 308 -4.61 -12.37 10.99
CA LEU A 308 -3.37 -12.10 11.73
C LEU A 308 -2.28 -11.71 10.72
N PHE A 309 -1.70 -10.53 10.89
CA PHE A 309 -0.52 -10.07 10.16
C PHE A 309 0.65 -10.03 11.14
N ILE A 310 1.60 -10.96 10.97
CA ILE A 310 2.71 -11.20 11.90
C ILE A 310 4.01 -10.73 11.26
N PHE A 311 4.70 -9.80 11.90
CA PHE A 311 5.94 -9.19 11.39
C PHE A 311 7.21 -9.82 11.99
N ASP A 312 7.18 -10.08 13.30
CA ASP A 312 8.42 -10.33 14.06
C ASP A 312 8.62 -11.80 14.45
N GLU A 313 7.62 -12.66 14.26
CA GLU A 313 7.68 -14.06 14.70
C GLU A 313 7.52 -15.02 13.53
N GLU A 314 8.31 -16.09 13.51
CA GLU A 314 8.16 -17.18 12.55
C GLU A 314 6.88 -17.98 12.85
N LEU A 315 6.11 -18.31 11.79
CA LEU A 315 4.78 -18.90 11.94
C LEU A 315 4.80 -20.29 12.58
N GLY A 316 5.81 -21.12 12.32
CA GLY A 316 5.92 -22.45 12.93
C GLY A 316 6.10 -22.36 14.45
N LEU A 317 6.88 -21.38 14.94
CA LEU A 317 7.01 -21.12 16.37
C LEU A 317 5.69 -20.65 16.97
N LEU A 318 4.99 -19.75 16.28
CA LEU A 318 3.68 -19.28 16.69
C LEU A 318 2.68 -20.43 16.82
N PHE A 319 2.59 -21.29 15.81
CA PHE A 319 1.68 -22.45 15.81
C PHE A 319 1.98 -23.41 16.95
N ASN A 320 3.25 -23.79 17.13
CA ASN A 320 3.67 -24.68 18.20
C ASN A 320 3.32 -24.10 19.58
N ARG A 321 3.59 -22.82 19.80
CA ARG A 321 3.28 -22.13 21.04
C ARG A 321 1.77 -22.10 21.31
N MET A 322 0.95 -21.76 20.34
CA MET A 322 -0.50 -21.72 20.50
C MET A 322 -1.12 -23.09 20.70
N LYS A 323 -0.61 -24.10 19.99
CA LYS A 323 -1.02 -25.51 20.17
C LYS A 323 -0.71 -26.02 21.58
N GLY A 324 0.45 -25.62 22.14
CA GLY A 324 0.80 -25.91 23.54
C GLY A 324 -0.17 -25.29 24.55
N MET A 325 -0.93 -24.27 24.18
CA MET A 325 -1.99 -23.61 24.98
C MET A 325 -3.40 -24.11 24.63
N GLY A 326 -3.52 -25.19 23.82
CA GLY A 326 -4.80 -25.77 23.44
C GLY A 326 -5.51 -25.05 22.27
N VAL A 327 -4.81 -24.16 21.56
CA VAL A 327 -5.37 -23.41 20.41
C VAL A 327 -4.68 -23.86 19.13
N ASP A 328 -5.43 -24.48 18.23
CA ASP A 328 -4.95 -24.93 16.92
C ASP A 328 -5.23 -23.89 15.84
N LEU A 329 -4.27 -22.96 15.65
CA LEU A 329 -4.38 -21.91 14.62
C LEU A 329 -4.27 -22.49 13.21
N GLU A 330 -3.56 -23.60 13.00
CA GLU A 330 -3.45 -24.25 11.69
C GLU A 330 -4.81 -24.81 11.25
N ALA A 331 -5.50 -25.52 12.14
CA ALA A 331 -6.84 -26.00 11.85
C ALA A 331 -7.83 -24.86 11.52
N MET A 332 -7.74 -23.72 12.22
CA MET A 332 -8.56 -22.54 11.93
C MET A 332 -8.22 -21.91 10.56
N ARG A 333 -6.94 -21.85 10.20
CA ARG A 333 -6.46 -21.39 8.88
C ARG A 333 -6.97 -22.30 7.77
N ASP A 334 -6.79 -23.60 7.92
CA ASP A 334 -7.15 -24.60 6.91
C ASP A 334 -8.68 -24.68 6.71
N ALA A 335 -9.45 -24.39 7.76
CA ALA A 335 -10.91 -24.22 7.69
C ALA A 335 -11.34 -22.90 7.01
N GLY A 336 -10.42 -21.99 6.69
CA GLY A 336 -10.70 -20.70 6.06
C GLY A 336 -11.37 -19.67 6.97
N SER A 337 -11.43 -19.92 8.28
CA SER A 337 -11.97 -19.00 9.29
C SER A 337 -10.92 -18.00 9.80
N LEU A 338 -9.63 -18.33 9.67
CA LEU A 338 -8.51 -17.51 10.07
C LEU A 338 -7.53 -17.34 8.91
N ILE A 339 -7.19 -16.11 8.56
CA ILE A 339 -6.07 -15.82 7.68
C ILE A 339 -4.87 -15.50 8.54
N ILE A 340 -3.73 -16.11 8.24
CA ILE A 340 -2.46 -15.82 8.90
C ILE A 340 -1.45 -15.51 7.82
N GLU A 341 -0.84 -14.36 7.89
CA GLU A 341 0.17 -13.90 6.94
C GLU A 341 1.41 -13.43 7.70
N GLN A 342 2.55 -14.02 7.37
CA GLN A 342 3.84 -13.50 7.78
C GLN A 342 4.22 -12.37 6.85
N VAL A 343 4.54 -11.22 7.42
CA VAL A 343 4.83 -9.99 6.67
C VAL A 343 6.31 -9.66 6.81
N ASP A 344 7.02 -9.65 5.70
CA ASP A 344 8.38 -9.14 5.67
C ASP A 344 8.35 -7.63 5.39
N ALA A 345 8.72 -6.84 6.39
CA ALA A 345 8.74 -5.38 6.30
C ALA A 345 9.82 -4.84 5.34
N ALA A 346 10.85 -5.63 5.04
CA ALA A 346 11.89 -5.26 4.09
C ALA A 346 11.43 -5.40 2.64
N GLU A 347 10.53 -6.35 2.37
CA GLU A 347 10.05 -6.68 1.03
C GLU A 347 8.72 -6.01 0.68
N LEU A 348 7.85 -5.78 1.68
CA LEU A 348 6.49 -5.31 1.47
C LEU A 348 6.36 -3.79 1.62
N SER A 349 5.82 -3.12 0.60
CA SER A 349 5.53 -1.68 0.71
C SER A 349 4.32 -1.42 1.62
N PRO A 350 4.27 -0.25 2.29
CA PRO A 350 3.11 0.12 3.11
C PRO A 350 1.79 0.13 2.35
N GLY A 351 1.79 0.58 1.10
CA GLY A 351 0.59 0.58 0.25
C GLY A 351 0.13 -0.82 -0.12
N GLU A 352 1.06 -1.73 -0.39
CA GLU A 352 0.73 -3.15 -0.63
C GLU A 352 0.15 -3.79 0.63
N PHE A 353 0.77 -3.58 1.80
CA PHE A 353 0.23 -4.06 3.07
C PHE A 353 -1.20 -3.58 3.31
N ALA A 354 -1.44 -2.28 3.14
CA ALA A 354 -2.78 -1.72 3.30
C ALA A 354 -3.79 -2.29 2.30
N ALA A 355 -3.36 -2.59 1.06
CA ALA A 355 -4.20 -3.24 0.05
C ALA A 355 -4.57 -4.68 0.46
N ARG A 356 -3.62 -5.46 1.00
CA ARG A 356 -3.88 -6.81 1.52
C ARG A 356 -4.88 -6.80 2.67
N VAL A 357 -4.69 -5.90 3.64
CA VAL A 357 -5.65 -5.73 4.76
C VAL A 357 -7.02 -5.32 4.24
N ARG A 358 -7.09 -4.39 3.28
CA ARG A 358 -8.34 -3.97 2.64
C ARG A 358 -9.05 -5.12 1.93
N HIS A 359 -8.32 -5.96 1.20
CA HIS A 359 -8.87 -7.15 0.54
C HIS A 359 -9.48 -8.12 1.55
N CYS A 360 -8.79 -8.38 2.67
CA CYS A 360 -9.30 -9.23 3.74
C CYS A 360 -10.64 -8.73 4.30
N VAL A 361 -10.74 -7.44 4.60
CA VAL A 361 -11.94 -6.86 5.23
C VAL A 361 -13.07 -6.63 4.22
N GLY A 362 -12.74 -6.17 3.00
CA GLY A 362 -13.73 -5.85 1.97
C GLY A 362 -14.31 -7.07 1.28
N GLU A 363 -13.47 -8.00 0.84
CA GLU A 363 -13.87 -9.13 0.01
C GLU A 363 -14.08 -10.41 0.81
N LYS A 364 -13.23 -10.67 1.82
CA LYS A 364 -13.33 -11.88 2.65
C LYS A 364 -14.21 -11.72 3.90
N ALA A 365 -14.80 -10.53 4.08
CA ALA A 365 -15.69 -10.20 5.18
C ALA A 365 -15.09 -10.40 6.58
N ILE A 366 -13.78 -10.20 6.73
CA ILE A 366 -13.08 -10.27 8.02
C ILE A 366 -13.49 -9.09 8.88
N ARG A 367 -13.75 -9.35 10.17
CA ARG A 367 -14.19 -8.34 11.15
C ARG A 367 -13.26 -8.21 12.36
N THR A 368 -12.25 -9.06 12.46
CA THR A 368 -11.20 -8.98 13.48
C THR A 368 -9.85 -9.03 12.81
N VAL A 369 -9.04 -7.99 13.01
CA VAL A 369 -7.71 -7.84 12.40
C VAL A 369 -6.68 -7.65 13.51
N VAL A 370 -5.61 -8.44 13.47
CA VAL A 370 -4.45 -8.31 14.35
C VAL A 370 -3.24 -7.89 13.54
N ILE A 371 -2.51 -6.89 14.00
CA ILE A 371 -1.23 -6.43 13.44
C ILE A 371 -0.19 -6.55 14.54
N ASP A 372 0.69 -7.56 14.44
CA ASP A 372 1.69 -7.90 15.44
C ASP A 372 3.10 -8.00 14.79
N SER A 373 3.95 -6.98 14.90
CA SER A 373 3.80 -5.76 15.67
C SER A 373 3.91 -4.48 14.83
N LEU A 374 3.48 -3.37 15.37
CA LEU A 374 3.68 -2.07 14.75
C LEU A 374 5.17 -1.70 14.66
N ASN A 375 6.02 -2.25 15.54
CA ASN A 375 7.47 -2.06 15.49
C ASN A 375 8.06 -2.66 14.18
N GLY A 376 7.65 -3.88 13.81
CA GLY A 376 8.04 -4.48 12.54
C GLY A 376 7.52 -3.66 11.37
N TYR A 377 6.27 -3.19 11.44
CA TYR A 377 5.72 -2.32 10.41
C TYR A 377 6.46 -0.98 10.26
N GLN A 378 6.98 -0.42 11.37
CA GLN A 378 7.80 0.79 11.35
C GLN A 378 9.08 0.62 10.51
N ALA A 379 9.66 -0.57 10.47
CA ALA A 379 10.83 -0.86 9.64
C ALA A 379 10.54 -0.62 8.15
N ALA A 380 9.30 -0.84 7.70
CA ALA A 380 8.85 -0.51 6.35
C ALA A 380 8.70 1.00 6.10
N MET A 381 8.59 1.81 7.15
CA MET A 381 8.30 3.25 7.08
C MET A 381 9.11 4.03 8.12
N PRO A 382 10.42 4.21 7.89
CA PRO A 382 11.32 4.79 8.89
C PRO A 382 11.00 6.24 9.25
N GLN A 383 10.28 6.96 8.41
CA GLN A 383 9.86 8.34 8.69
C GLN A 383 8.58 8.32 9.54
N GLU A 384 8.73 8.56 10.84
CA GLU A 384 7.65 8.48 11.85
C GLU A 384 6.36 9.21 11.46
N GLN A 385 6.46 10.42 10.95
CA GLN A 385 5.28 11.21 10.56
C GLN A 385 4.43 10.54 9.46
N PHE A 386 5.05 9.86 8.52
CA PHE A 386 4.33 9.16 7.45
C PHE A 386 3.73 7.86 7.95
N LEU A 387 4.44 7.14 8.83
CA LEU A 387 3.92 5.96 9.50
C LEU A 387 2.64 6.28 10.26
N VAL A 388 2.66 7.33 11.07
CA VAL A 388 1.50 7.77 11.88
C VAL A 388 0.31 8.10 11.00
N LEU A 389 0.51 8.87 9.93
CA LEU A 389 -0.57 9.21 8.99
C LEU A 389 -1.12 7.97 8.27
N HIS A 390 -0.25 7.07 7.85
CA HIS A 390 -0.64 5.85 7.15
C HIS A 390 -1.45 4.92 8.05
N ILE A 391 -0.98 4.67 9.28
CA ILE A 391 -1.72 3.88 10.27
C ILE A 391 -3.04 4.54 10.62
N HIS A 392 -3.08 5.87 10.76
CA HIS A 392 -4.33 6.59 11.00
C HIS A 392 -5.36 6.32 9.90
N GLU A 393 -5.00 6.47 8.62
CA GLU A 393 -5.89 6.21 7.50
C GLU A 393 -6.35 4.74 7.45
N LEU A 394 -5.43 3.80 7.70
CA LEU A 394 -5.75 2.37 7.75
C LEU A 394 -6.75 2.06 8.86
N LEU A 395 -6.51 2.53 10.10
CA LEU A 395 -7.41 2.33 11.22
C LEU A 395 -8.78 2.99 11.00
N GLN A 396 -8.81 4.20 10.44
CA GLN A 396 -10.06 4.87 10.10
C GLN A 396 -10.87 4.09 9.04
N TYR A 397 -10.19 3.50 8.06
CA TYR A 397 -10.82 2.62 7.09
C TYR A 397 -11.42 1.39 7.78
N LEU A 398 -10.63 0.66 8.58
CA LEU A 398 -11.04 -0.55 9.29
C LEU A 398 -12.22 -0.27 10.22
N ASN A 399 -12.15 0.81 10.99
CA ASN A 399 -13.21 1.24 11.89
C ASN A 399 -14.53 1.51 11.12
N ARG A 400 -14.46 2.13 9.95
CA ARG A 400 -15.64 2.41 9.10
C ARG A 400 -16.20 1.17 8.44
N GLN A 401 -15.39 0.12 8.27
CA GLN A 401 -15.84 -1.20 7.78
C GLN A 401 -16.40 -2.09 8.90
N GLY A 402 -16.39 -1.62 10.17
CA GLY A 402 -16.83 -2.40 11.31
C GLY A 402 -15.85 -3.49 11.73
N ALA A 403 -14.59 -3.41 11.29
CA ALA A 403 -13.53 -4.31 11.73
C ALA A 403 -12.92 -3.81 13.05
N SER A 404 -12.84 -4.69 14.05
CA SER A 404 -12.10 -4.45 15.28
C SER A 404 -10.63 -4.76 15.05
N THR A 405 -9.75 -3.81 15.34
CA THR A 405 -8.32 -3.93 15.03
C THR A 405 -7.51 -3.94 16.31
N TYR A 406 -6.62 -4.92 16.44
CA TYR A 406 -5.72 -5.10 17.58
C TYR A 406 -4.27 -4.90 17.12
N LEU A 407 -3.62 -3.87 17.65
CA LEU A 407 -2.23 -3.52 17.35
C LEU A 407 -1.36 -3.84 18.56
N THR A 408 -0.24 -4.52 18.35
CA THR A 408 0.74 -4.69 19.41
C THR A 408 1.90 -3.73 19.21
N VAL A 409 2.42 -3.18 20.30
CA VAL A 409 3.60 -2.30 20.30
C VAL A 409 4.54 -2.69 21.42
N ALA A 410 5.77 -3.01 21.05
CA ALA A 410 6.84 -3.23 22.01
C ALA A 410 7.38 -1.89 22.53
N GLN A 411 7.46 -1.75 23.84
CA GLN A 411 8.13 -0.63 24.48
C GLN A 411 9.57 -0.99 24.78
N HIS A 412 10.48 -0.04 24.60
CA HIS A 412 11.88 -0.22 24.96
C HIS A 412 12.06 -0.10 26.48
N GLY A 413 12.93 -0.94 27.04
CA GLY A 413 13.16 -1.08 28.46
C GLY A 413 12.35 -2.23 29.06
N LEU A 414 12.90 -2.89 30.06
CA LEU A 414 12.24 -3.98 30.81
C LEU A 414 11.66 -3.50 32.12
N VAL A 415 12.31 -2.51 32.78
CA VAL A 415 11.95 -1.93 34.08
C VAL A 415 12.16 -0.42 34.04
N GLY A 416 11.33 0.35 34.76
CA GLY A 416 11.43 1.81 34.85
C GLY A 416 10.60 2.57 33.79
N GLU A 417 11.07 3.76 33.42
CA GLU A 417 10.42 4.56 32.38
C GLU A 417 10.58 3.88 31.04
N MET A 418 9.47 3.60 30.38
CA MET A 418 9.42 2.94 29.08
C MET A 418 8.91 3.90 28.04
N LYS A 419 9.57 3.91 26.89
CA LYS A 419 9.17 4.71 25.74
C LYS A 419 8.75 3.80 24.59
N ALA A 420 7.61 4.08 23.99
CA ALA A 420 7.28 3.50 22.69
C ALA A 420 8.13 4.20 21.62
N PRO A 421 8.59 3.49 20.59
CA PRO A 421 9.37 4.08 19.51
C PRO A 421 8.58 5.16 18.77
N VAL A 422 7.25 5.02 18.72
CA VAL A 422 6.32 6.00 18.15
C VAL A 422 5.13 6.15 19.08
N ASP A 423 4.71 7.38 19.37
CA ASP A 423 3.47 7.61 20.12
C ASP A 423 2.26 7.47 19.20
N VAL A 424 1.66 6.30 19.22
CA VAL A 424 0.41 5.98 18.52
C VAL A 424 -0.79 5.84 19.45
N THR A 425 -0.61 6.15 20.74
CA THR A 425 -1.66 5.96 21.76
C THR A 425 -2.91 6.82 21.50
N TYR A 426 -2.73 7.97 20.85
CA TYR A 426 -3.84 8.84 20.50
C TYR A 426 -4.68 8.33 19.31
N LEU A 427 -4.12 7.45 18.47
CA LEU A 427 -4.81 6.85 17.32
C LEU A 427 -5.80 5.76 17.73
N ALA A 428 -5.45 4.99 18.77
CA ALA A 428 -6.27 3.90 19.25
C ALA A 428 -7.46 4.39 20.09
N ASP A 429 -8.58 3.68 20.02
CA ASP A 429 -9.77 3.93 20.82
C ASP A 429 -9.63 3.32 22.24
N THR A 430 -8.98 2.17 22.33
CA THR A 430 -8.67 1.46 23.56
C THR A 430 -7.16 1.27 23.69
N VAL A 431 -6.62 1.45 24.89
CA VAL A 431 -5.19 1.21 25.21
C VAL A 431 -5.10 0.27 26.40
N ILE A 432 -4.52 -0.92 26.14
CA ILE A 432 -4.22 -1.95 27.14
C ILE A 432 -2.73 -1.91 27.41
N LEU A 433 -2.33 -1.74 28.65
CA LEU A 433 -0.94 -1.68 29.06
C LEU A 433 -0.56 -2.92 29.85
N LEU A 434 0.49 -3.60 29.37
CA LEU A 434 1.11 -4.74 30.03
C LEU A 434 2.44 -4.32 30.67
N ARG A 435 2.72 -4.79 31.89
CA ARG A 435 3.92 -4.44 32.65
C ARG A 435 4.50 -5.64 33.36
N TYR A 436 5.82 -5.63 33.53
CA TYR A 436 6.47 -6.43 34.58
C TYR A 436 6.52 -5.66 35.89
N PHE A 437 6.38 -6.37 36.98
CA PHE A 437 6.63 -5.85 38.32
C PHE A 437 7.26 -6.94 39.21
N GLU A 438 8.00 -6.51 40.23
CA GLU A 438 8.60 -7.41 41.20
C GLU A 438 7.74 -7.45 42.45
N ALA A 439 7.42 -8.66 42.91
CA ALA A 439 6.77 -8.85 44.22
C ALA A 439 7.22 -10.18 44.82
N LEU A 440 7.56 -10.16 46.09
CA LEU A 440 7.97 -11.34 46.86
C LEU A 440 9.13 -12.15 46.22
N GLY A 441 10.09 -11.44 45.60
CA GLY A 441 11.24 -12.05 44.96
C GLY A 441 10.92 -12.71 43.59
N HIS A 442 9.73 -12.49 43.06
CA HIS A 442 9.31 -13.00 41.74
C HIS A 442 9.04 -11.86 40.77
N VAL A 443 9.37 -12.10 39.48
CA VAL A 443 8.96 -11.23 38.40
C VAL A 443 7.55 -11.64 37.94
N ARG A 444 6.62 -10.73 38.10
CA ARG A 444 5.19 -10.93 37.81
C ARG A 444 4.72 -10.01 36.70
N ARG A 445 3.54 -10.27 36.14
CA ARG A 445 2.95 -9.50 35.03
C ARG A 445 1.66 -8.82 35.50
N ALA A 446 1.49 -7.58 35.09
CA ALA A 446 0.28 -6.80 35.36
C ALA A 446 -0.32 -6.22 34.08
N VAL A 447 -1.64 -6.14 34.05
CA VAL A 447 -2.43 -5.53 32.98
C VAL A 447 -3.33 -4.44 33.50
N SER A 448 -3.50 -3.37 32.72
CA SER A 448 -4.46 -2.30 33.02
C SER A 448 -5.00 -1.70 31.72
N VAL A 449 -6.22 -1.18 31.74
CA VAL A 449 -6.79 -0.38 30.65
C VAL A 449 -6.58 1.09 30.99
N ILE A 450 -5.73 1.75 30.19
CA ILE A 450 -5.37 3.15 30.40
C ILE A 450 -6.35 4.11 29.75
N LYS A 451 -6.93 3.68 28.63
CA LYS A 451 -7.83 4.50 27.82
C LYS A 451 -8.89 3.62 27.16
N LYS A 452 -10.13 4.08 27.18
CA LYS A 452 -11.21 3.56 26.34
C LYS A 452 -12.11 4.75 25.99
N ARG A 453 -12.29 5.01 24.69
CA ARG A 453 -13.09 6.16 24.20
C ARG A 453 -14.58 5.94 24.35
N SER A 454 -15.03 4.69 24.22
CA SER A 454 -16.45 4.32 24.25
C SER A 454 -16.75 3.39 25.40
N GLY A 455 -17.76 3.70 26.19
CA GLY A 455 -18.16 2.92 27.35
C GLY A 455 -17.24 3.04 28.57
N GLY A 456 -17.60 2.34 29.64
CA GLY A 456 -16.79 2.24 30.85
C GLY A 456 -15.72 1.15 30.74
N HIS A 457 -14.70 1.24 31.59
CA HIS A 457 -13.73 0.18 31.82
C HIS A 457 -13.34 0.20 33.31
N GLU A 458 -12.83 -0.92 33.78
CA GLU A 458 -12.29 -1.00 35.11
C GLU A 458 -10.97 -0.21 35.20
N LYS A 459 -10.77 0.55 36.28
CA LYS A 459 -9.57 1.40 36.48
C LYS A 459 -8.52 0.73 37.34
N THR A 460 -8.66 -0.56 37.60
CA THR A 460 -7.73 -1.33 38.43
C THR A 460 -6.55 -1.86 37.62
N ILE A 461 -5.54 -2.32 38.34
CA ILE A 461 -4.44 -3.10 37.79
C ILE A 461 -4.65 -4.54 38.27
N ARG A 462 -4.61 -5.50 37.33
CA ARG A 462 -4.73 -6.93 37.64
C ARG A 462 -3.43 -7.65 37.33
N GLU A 463 -3.05 -8.61 38.17
CA GLU A 463 -2.02 -9.58 37.81
C GLU A 463 -2.54 -10.55 36.76
N TYR A 464 -1.65 -11.06 35.91
CA TYR A 464 -1.97 -12.16 35.02
C TYR A 464 -0.78 -13.10 34.80
N GLU A 465 -1.09 -14.34 34.49
CA GLU A 465 -0.12 -15.38 34.16
C GLU A 465 -0.43 -15.98 32.78
N ILE A 466 0.64 -16.43 32.12
CA ILE A 466 0.58 -17.15 30.87
C ILE A 466 1.04 -18.57 31.18
N GLY A 467 0.13 -19.51 31.13
CA GLY A 467 0.38 -20.94 31.41
C GLY A 467 0.02 -21.85 30.25
N GLY A 468 0.08 -23.14 30.46
CA GLY A 468 -0.28 -24.14 29.46
C GLY A 468 -1.75 -24.13 29.03
N THR A 469 -2.63 -23.46 29.76
CA THR A 469 -4.05 -23.25 29.44
C THR A 469 -4.35 -21.88 28.87
N GLY A 470 -3.30 -21.10 28.53
CA GLY A 470 -3.43 -19.75 28.02
C GLY A 470 -3.29 -18.67 29.08
N LEU A 471 -4.14 -17.64 28.99
CA LEU A 471 -4.11 -16.46 29.84
C LEU A 471 -5.02 -16.66 31.06
N THR A 472 -4.46 -16.49 32.25
CA THR A 472 -5.20 -16.48 33.52
C THR A 472 -5.06 -15.12 34.21
N MET A 473 -6.15 -14.51 34.61
CA MET A 473 -6.16 -13.20 35.24
C MET A 473 -6.54 -13.30 36.72
N GLY A 474 -5.79 -12.52 37.53
CA GLY A 474 -6.01 -12.41 38.96
C GLY A 474 -6.99 -11.30 39.35
N LYS A 475 -7.14 -11.16 40.67
CA LYS A 475 -7.93 -10.09 41.28
C LYS A 475 -7.19 -8.74 41.18
N PRO A 476 -7.90 -7.61 41.35
CA PRO A 476 -7.27 -6.29 41.40
C PRO A 476 -6.17 -6.18 42.47
N LEU A 477 -5.04 -5.59 42.10
CA LEU A 477 -3.87 -5.39 42.99
C LEU A 477 -4.04 -4.17 43.90
N HIS A 478 -4.96 -4.23 44.87
CA HIS A 478 -5.26 -3.12 45.78
C HIS A 478 -4.12 -2.79 46.75
N GLY A 479 -3.26 -3.78 47.08
CA GLY A 479 -2.16 -3.60 48.04
C GLY A 479 -0.87 -3.03 47.44
N PHE A 480 -0.83 -2.68 46.15
CA PHE A 480 0.37 -2.21 45.48
C PHE A 480 0.23 -0.80 44.91
N GLN A 481 1.28 0.00 45.08
CA GLN A 481 1.44 1.29 44.38
C GLN A 481 2.71 1.27 43.52
N GLY A 482 2.71 2.02 42.42
CA GLY A 482 3.89 2.12 41.55
C GLY A 482 4.08 0.98 40.57
N VAL A 483 3.14 0.03 40.44
CA VAL A 483 3.18 -1.08 39.45
C VAL A 483 3.40 -0.57 38.03
N LEU A 484 2.74 0.51 37.64
CA LEU A 484 2.87 1.11 36.31
C LEU A 484 4.26 1.74 36.08
N ARG A 485 5.01 2.05 37.14
CA ARG A 485 6.39 2.55 37.05
C ARG A 485 7.43 1.43 37.09
N GLY A 486 7.00 0.16 37.28
CA GLY A 486 7.86 -0.99 37.41
C GLY A 486 8.59 -1.11 38.77
N VAL A 487 8.29 -0.20 39.70
CA VAL A 487 8.84 -0.19 41.09
C VAL A 487 7.67 -0.19 42.06
N PRO A 488 7.04 -1.36 42.28
CA PRO A 488 5.90 -1.43 43.18
C PRO A 488 6.32 -1.32 44.65
N ASN A 489 5.55 -0.58 45.43
CA ASN A 489 5.61 -0.58 46.88
C ASN A 489 4.35 -1.27 47.43
N PHE A 490 4.52 -2.23 48.32
CA PHE A 490 3.41 -2.86 49.04
C PHE A 490 2.91 -1.96 50.15
N VAL A 491 1.62 -1.66 50.14
CA VAL A 491 1.02 -0.68 51.06
C VAL A 491 -0.16 -1.28 51.88
N GLY A 492 -0.50 -2.58 51.68
CA GLY A 492 -1.72 -3.18 52.18
C GLY A 492 -1.55 -4.45 53.02
N GLN A 493 -2.65 -4.88 53.68
CA GLN A 493 -2.76 -6.20 54.33
C GLN A 493 -3.38 -7.17 53.28
N GLY A 494 -2.60 -8.11 52.79
CA GLY A 494 -3.00 -9.09 51.79
C GLY A 494 -2.59 -8.67 50.37
N SER A 495 -1.96 -9.58 49.63
CA SER A 495 -1.30 -9.22 48.38
C SER A 495 -2.25 -9.23 47.16
N GLY A 496 -3.30 -10.03 47.16
CA GLY A 496 -4.14 -10.26 46.00
C GLY A 496 -3.41 -10.93 44.80
N LEU A 497 -2.22 -11.47 45.08
CA LEU A 497 -1.38 -12.09 44.04
C LEU A 497 -1.89 -13.49 43.66
N LEU A 498 -1.71 -13.90 42.41
CA LEU A 498 -1.99 -15.25 41.93
C LEU A 498 -1.05 -16.25 42.60
N GLY A 499 -1.59 -17.40 43.03
CA GLY A 499 -0.84 -18.48 43.66
C GLY A 499 -0.65 -18.32 45.18
N GLU A 500 -1.14 -17.24 45.83
CA GLU A 500 -1.26 -17.19 47.28
C GLU A 500 -2.58 -17.83 47.70
N ALA A 501 -2.49 -18.96 48.40
CA ALA A 501 -3.64 -19.51 49.11
C ALA A 501 -4.11 -18.46 50.14
N SER A 502 -5.40 -18.16 50.14
CA SER A 502 -6.02 -17.37 51.21
C SER A 502 -5.74 -18.06 52.55
N ALA A 503 -4.79 -17.51 53.32
CA ALA A 503 -4.56 -17.94 54.69
C ALA A 503 -5.71 -17.46 55.59
#